data_1ca39dad4587bfe349c9f820c7f08e27
#
_entry.id   1ca39dad4587bfe349c9f820c7f08e27
#
_cell.length_a   1.000
_cell.length_b   1.000
_cell.length_c   1.000
_cell.angle_alpha   90.00
_cell.angle_beta   90.00
_cell.angle_gamma   90.00
#
_symmetry.space_group_name_H-M   'P 1'
#
loop_
_entity.id
_entity.type
_entity.pdbx_description
1 polymer ?
#
loop_
_entity_poly.entity_id
_entity_poly.type
_entity_poly.pdbx_seq_one_letter_code
_entity_poly.pdbx_strand_id
1 'polypeptide(L)'
;MAANVQALLKKLAALGDKDDKLDEGLSLLSELKVALLAFDALPPSTPPTPSAAQLEELRLAREVFEAGAFLSIRATDIPSFERHVAQLKVYYTDCAGLLPQSPKQLPILGLNLLRLLAQNRIAEFHTELELVPAELQSDAHIRYSAQLEEHIMEGSYNKVLAAKQGGLFAREGMYFMDLLVETVRDEIADCSEKAYASIASAELRALLMLGSDAELGEYADTRGWAVGTDGTVTFG
;
A
#
# COMPACT_ATOMS: atom_id res chain seq x y z
N MET A 1 23.44 12.18 -19.92
CA MET A 1 22.92 11.87 -18.58
C MET A 1 21.72 10.95 -18.64
N ALA A 2 20.67 11.25 -19.36
CA ALA A 2 19.49 10.40 -19.55
C ALA A 2 19.80 8.94 -19.94
N ALA A 3 20.77 8.71 -20.83
CA ALA A 3 21.19 7.36 -21.23
C ALA A 3 21.77 6.52 -20.09
N ASN A 4 22.46 7.14 -19.13
CA ASN A 4 22.98 6.44 -17.93
C ASN A 4 21.83 6.04 -16.99
N VAL A 5 20.89 6.95 -16.72
CA VAL A 5 19.69 6.66 -15.91
C VAL A 5 18.87 5.55 -16.56
N GLN A 6 18.68 5.58 -17.87
CA GLN A 6 17.97 4.53 -18.60
C GLN A 6 18.67 3.17 -18.52
N ALA A 7 20.01 3.13 -18.58
CA ALA A 7 20.78 1.91 -18.43
C ALA A 7 20.66 1.32 -17.00
N LEU A 8 20.71 2.16 -15.98
CA LEU A 8 20.51 1.76 -14.58
C LEU A 8 19.08 1.28 -14.33
N LEU A 9 18.05 1.95 -14.89
CA LEU A 9 16.65 1.50 -14.80
C LEU A 9 16.46 0.13 -15.44
N LYS A 10 17.08 -0.12 -16.62
CA LYS A 10 17.06 -1.45 -17.25
C LYS A 10 17.72 -2.51 -16.38
N LYS A 11 18.84 -2.19 -15.72
CA LYS A 11 19.47 -3.10 -14.75
C LYS A 11 18.55 -3.39 -13.58
N LEU A 12 17.90 -2.36 -13.02
CA LEU A 12 16.95 -2.51 -11.93
C LEU A 12 15.76 -3.40 -12.36
N ALA A 13 15.20 -3.18 -13.53
CA ALA A 13 14.14 -4.01 -14.08
C ALA A 13 14.60 -5.47 -14.35
N ALA A 14 15.86 -5.68 -14.73
CA ALA A 14 16.43 -7.01 -14.96
C ALA A 14 16.68 -7.80 -13.67
N LEU A 15 16.81 -7.14 -12.50
CA LEU A 15 16.87 -7.82 -11.21
C LEU A 15 15.54 -8.55 -10.90
N GLY A 16 14.45 -8.09 -11.50
CA GLY A 16 13.13 -8.70 -11.39
C GLY A 16 12.61 -8.75 -9.95
N ASP A 17 11.71 -9.71 -9.68
CA ASP A 17 11.03 -9.87 -8.39
C ASP A 17 11.76 -10.82 -7.43
N LYS A 18 13.08 -10.96 -7.56
CA LYS A 18 13.87 -11.86 -6.70
C LYS A 18 14.23 -11.16 -5.39
N ASP A 19 13.81 -11.72 -4.27
CA ASP A 19 14.08 -11.20 -2.92
C ASP A 19 15.58 -11.19 -2.60
N ASP A 20 16.32 -12.20 -3.05
CA ASP A 20 17.76 -12.30 -2.83
C ASP A 20 18.56 -11.10 -3.35
N LYS A 21 17.95 -10.25 -4.17
CA LYS A 21 18.58 -9.08 -4.79
C LYS A 21 17.98 -7.74 -4.36
N LEU A 22 17.24 -7.73 -3.25
CA LEU A 22 16.58 -6.52 -2.75
C LEU A 22 17.61 -5.44 -2.38
N ASP A 23 18.68 -5.81 -1.68
CA ASP A 23 19.75 -4.88 -1.29
C ASP A 23 20.48 -4.28 -2.51
N GLU A 24 20.71 -5.09 -3.54
CA GLU A 24 21.28 -4.63 -4.80
C GLU A 24 20.32 -3.64 -5.50
N GLY A 25 19.01 -3.92 -5.47
CA GLY A 25 17.97 -3.04 -6.00
C GLY A 25 17.91 -1.70 -5.26
N LEU A 26 17.98 -1.70 -3.93
CA LEU A 26 17.99 -0.48 -3.10
C LEU A 26 19.27 0.35 -3.34
N SER A 27 20.43 -0.30 -3.50
CA SER A 27 21.68 0.37 -3.87
C SER A 27 21.57 1.06 -5.23
N LEU A 28 21.08 0.33 -6.25
CA LEU A 28 20.85 0.90 -7.58
C LEU A 28 19.83 2.05 -7.57
N LEU A 29 18.78 1.93 -6.75
CA LEU A 29 17.81 3.01 -6.59
C LEU A 29 18.46 4.26 -6.00
N SER A 30 19.38 4.12 -5.06
CA SER A 30 20.13 5.23 -4.48
C SER A 30 21.03 5.91 -5.51
N GLU A 31 21.73 5.13 -6.34
CA GLU A 31 22.53 5.66 -7.47
C GLU A 31 21.64 6.39 -8.48
N LEU A 32 20.48 5.84 -8.81
CA LEU A 32 19.49 6.46 -9.69
C LEU A 32 19.01 7.80 -9.14
N LYS A 33 18.67 7.89 -7.86
CA LYS A 33 18.25 9.14 -7.22
C LYS A 33 19.35 10.21 -7.26
N VAL A 34 20.60 9.82 -7.07
CA VAL A 34 21.74 10.74 -7.20
C VAL A 34 21.91 11.20 -8.65
N ALA A 35 21.74 10.29 -9.62
CA ALA A 35 21.82 10.64 -11.04
C ALA A 35 20.70 11.59 -11.49
N LEU A 36 19.51 11.53 -10.86
CA LEU A 36 18.42 12.47 -11.13
C LEU A 36 18.75 13.92 -10.73
N LEU A 37 19.61 14.15 -9.74
CA LEU A 37 20.03 15.50 -9.34
C LEU A 37 20.72 16.30 -10.46
N ALA A 38 21.17 15.62 -11.50
CA ALA A 38 21.79 16.24 -12.66
C ALA A 38 20.77 16.63 -13.77
N PHE A 39 19.46 16.43 -13.55
CA PHE A 39 18.39 16.84 -14.46
C PHE A 39 17.92 18.26 -14.12
N ASP A 40 17.73 19.06 -15.17
CA ASP A 40 17.36 20.48 -15.02
C ASP A 40 15.84 20.70 -14.97
N ALA A 41 15.05 19.76 -15.51
CA ALA A 41 13.61 19.93 -15.71
C ALA A 41 12.73 19.33 -14.61
N LEU A 42 13.33 18.86 -13.50
CA LEU A 42 12.56 18.22 -12.43
C LEU A 42 11.63 19.22 -11.70
N PRO A 43 10.44 18.78 -11.26
CA PRO A 43 9.58 19.62 -10.42
C PRO A 43 10.30 20.10 -9.15
N PRO A 44 10.12 21.38 -8.71
CA PRO A 44 9.18 22.38 -9.23
C PRO A 44 9.71 23.23 -10.39
N SER A 45 10.92 22.97 -10.89
CA SER A 45 11.59 23.80 -11.92
C SER A 45 11.19 23.42 -13.36
N THR A 46 10.10 22.70 -13.54
CA THR A 46 9.60 22.29 -14.84
C THR A 46 9.13 23.51 -15.65
N PRO A 47 9.68 23.76 -16.85
CA PRO A 47 9.22 24.86 -17.69
C PRO A 47 7.81 24.58 -18.24
N PRO A 48 6.98 25.62 -18.50
CA PRO A 48 5.62 25.44 -19.03
C PRO A 48 5.58 24.79 -20.43
N THR A 49 6.65 24.92 -21.20
CA THR A 49 6.82 24.25 -22.51
C THR A 49 8.17 23.53 -22.56
N PRO A 50 8.24 22.32 -21.99
CA PRO A 50 9.49 21.58 -21.96
C PRO A 50 9.89 21.07 -23.33
N SER A 51 11.19 21.05 -23.61
CA SER A 51 11.76 20.43 -24.80
C SER A 51 11.61 18.90 -24.78
N ALA A 52 11.78 18.23 -25.93
CA ALA A 52 11.71 16.78 -25.99
C ALA A 52 12.72 16.08 -25.05
N ALA A 53 13.91 16.67 -24.86
CA ALA A 53 14.91 16.15 -23.92
C ALA A 53 14.42 16.27 -22.45
N GLN A 54 13.81 17.39 -22.09
CA GLN A 54 13.26 17.63 -20.76
C GLN A 54 12.05 16.73 -20.47
N LEU A 55 11.20 16.47 -21.46
CA LEU A 55 10.11 15.49 -21.33
C LEU A 55 10.64 14.08 -21.05
N GLU A 56 11.74 13.70 -21.72
CA GLU A 56 12.37 12.40 -21.44
C GLU A 56 12.97 12.33 -20.04
N GLU A 57 13.58 13.42 -19.54
CA GLU A 57 14.06 13.51 -18.15
C GLU A 57 12.93 13.35 -17.14
N LEU A 58 11.81 14.05 -17.35
CA LEU A 58 10.61 13.92 -16.49
C LEU A 58 10.05 12.49 -16.50
N ARG A 59 10.00 11.86 -17.68
CA ARG A 59 9.54 10.48 -17.82
C ARG A 59 10.44 9.52 -17.06
N LEU A 60 11.76 9.63 -17.23
CA LEU A 60 12.73 8.79 -16.53
C LEU A 60 12.67 8.99 -15.01
N ALA A 61 12.55 10.22 -14.54
CA ALA A 61 12.41 10.51 -13.12
C ALA A 61 11.16 9.86 -12.53
N ARG A 62 10.01 9.97 -13.21
CA ARG A 62 8.79 9.27 -12.81
C ARG A 62 9.00 7.75 -12.73
N GLU A 63 9.62 7.13 -13.73
CA GLU A 63 9.90 5.70 -13.76
C GLU A 63 10.81 5.26 -12.61
N VAL A 64 11.80 6.09 -12.21
CA VAL A 64 12.65 5.84 -11.04
C VAL A 64 11.85 5.84 -9.75
N PHE A 65 10.95 6.83 -9.54
CA PHE A 65 10.13 6.88 -8.33
C PHE A 65 9.07 5.77 -8.31
N GLU A 66 8.51 5.38 -9.45
CA GLU A 66 7.61 4.22 -9.56
C GLU A 66 8.33 2.92 -9.17
N ALA A 67 9.53 2.70 -9.68
CA ALA A 67 10.35 1.55 -9.29
C ALA A 67 10.71 1.60 -7.80
N GLY A 68 11.01 2.79 -7.27
CA GLY A 68 11.26 3.02 -5.85
C GLY A 68 10.06 2.69 -4.97
N ALA A 69 8.84 3.02 -5.40
CA ALA A 69 7.62 2.69 -4.68
C ALA A 69 7.44 1.16 -4.55
N PHE A 70 7.57 0.42 -5.63
CA PHE A 70 7.47 -1.05 -5.58
C PHE A 70 8.58 -1.69 -4.74
N LEU A 71 9.83 -1.22 -4.87
CA LEU A 71 10.93 -1.72 -4.05
C LEU A 71 10.73 -1.45 -2.57
N SER A 72 10.17 -0.29 -2.20
CA SER A 72 9.88 0.04 -0.80
C SER A 72 8.85 -0.90 -0.17
N ILE A 73 7.81 -1.29 -0.92
CA ILE A 73 6.83 -2.28 -0.45
C ILE A 73 7.51 -3.63 -0.24
N ARG A 74 8.34 -4.07 -1.18
CA ARG A 74 9.07 -5.34 -1.09
C ARG A 74 10.06 -5.37 0.06
N ALA A 75 10.63 -4.21 0.40
CA ALA A 75 11.47 -4.02 1.58
C ALA A 75 10.67 -3.86 2.88
N THR A 76 9.32 -3.90 2.81
CA THR A 76 8.42 -3.62 3.95
C THR A 76 8.65 -2.24 4.59
N ASP A 77 9.23 -1.29 3.84
CA ASP A 77 9.52 0.09 4.28
C ASP A 77 8.38 1.02 3.89
N ILE A 78 7.34 1.08 4.73
CA ILE A 78 6.17 1.94 4.53
C ILE A 78 6.55 3.43 4.45
N PRO A 79 7.41 3.98 5.33
CA PRO A 79 7.83 5.38 5.24
C PRO A 79 8.50 5.75 3.92
N SER A 80 9.31 4.86 3.35
CA SER A 80 9.92 5.09 2.03
C SER A 80 8.90 5.02 0.90
N PHE A 81 7.94 4.09 0.98
CA PHE A 81 6.83 4.04 0.02
C PHE A 81 6.02 5.34 0.03
N GLU A 82 5.66 5.84 1.22
CA GLU A 82 4.90 7.09 1.39
C GLU A 82 5.65 8.29 0.77
N ARG A 83 6.97 8.39 0.98
CA ARG A 83 7.80 9.43 0.36
C ARG A 83 7.81 9.32 -1.17
N HIS A 84 7.92 8.11 -1.73
CA HIS A 84 7.89 7.93 -3.19
C HIS A 84 6.53 8.30 -3.78
N VAL A 85 5.43 7.91 -3.12
CA VAL A 85 4.08 8.28 -3.56
C VAL A 85 3.88 9.79 -3.51
N ALA A 86 4.33 10.45 -2.45
CA ALA A 86 4.25 11.91 -2.35
C ALA A 86 5.02 12.62 -3.48
N GLN A 87 6.18 12.11 -3.86
CA GLN A 87 6.94 12.62 -5.00
C GLN A 87 6.23 12.34 -6.34
N LEU A 88 5.65 11.14 -6.50
CA LEU A 88 4.93 10.75 -7.72
C LEU A 88 3.68 11.57 -7.96
N LYS A 89 3.00 12.05 -6.91
CA LYS A 89 1.81 12.91 -7.05
C LYS A 89 2.07 14.11 -7.96
N VAL A 90 3.20 14.78 -7.79
CA VAL A 90 3.56 15.94 -8.63
C VAL A 90 3.64 15.56 -10.12
N TYR A 91 4.18 14.37 -10.43
CA TYR A 91 4.23 13.88 -11.81
C TYR A 91 2.86 13.47 -12.35
N TYR A 92 1.97 12.98 -11.49
CA TYR A 92 0.62 12.54 -11.89
C TYR A 92 -0.38 13.68 -11.98
N THR A 93 -0.18 14.78 -11.24
CA THR A 93 -1.05 15.97 -11.25
C THR A 93 -0.48 17.08 -12.13
N ASP A 94 0.67 17.63 -11.77
CA ASP A 94 1.21 18.84 -12.40
C ASP A 94 1.77 18.56 -13.80
N CYS A 95 2.32 17.36 -14.00
CA CYS A 95 2.84 16.92 -15.29
C CYS A 95 1.87 16.07 -16.11
N ALA A 96 0.60 15.91 -15.68
CA ALA A 96 -0.40 15.10 -16.37
C ALA A 96 -0.65 15.54 -17.83
N GLY A 97 -0.58 16.86 -18.10
CA GLY A 97 -0.71 17.41 -19.45
C GLY A 97 0.54 17.30 -20.32
N LEU A 98 1.69 16.99 -19.73
CA LEU A 98 2.99 16.93 -20.39
C LEU A 98 3.44 15.50 -20.68
N LEU A 99 3.08 14.55 -19.82
CA LEU A 99 3.50 13.16 -19.91
C LEU A 99 2.31 12.24 -20.21
N PRO A 100 2.50 11.18 -21.00
CA PRO A 100 1.47 10.15 -21.14
C PRO A 100 1.27 9.43 -19.81
N GLN A 101 0.03 8.96 -19.56
CA GLN A 101 -0.30 8.18 -18.38
C GLN A 101 0.62 6.95 -18.25
N SER A 102 1.15 6.70 -17.05
CA SER A 102 1.94 5.52 -16.77
C SER A 102 1.05 4.29 -16.50
N PRO A 103 1.39 3.12 -17.04
CA PRO A 103 0.69 1.88 -16.69
C PRO A 103 0.81 1.50 -15.20
N LYS A 104 1.81 2.04 -14.50
CA LYS A 104 2.05 1.80 -13.08
C LYS A 104 1.32 2.79 -12.16
N GLN A 105 0.76 3.86 -12.72
CA GLN A 105 0.09 4.93 -11.95
C GLN A 105 -1.08 4.38 -11.13
N LEU A 106 -2.03 3.70 -11.77
CA LEU A 106 -3.24 3.19 -11.10
C LEU A 106 -2.93 2.09 -10.07
N PRO A 107 -2.06 1.11 -10.35
CA PRO A 107 -1.58 0.18 -9.32
C PRO A 107 -0.97 0.88 -8.10
N ILE A 108 -0.11 1.89 -8.28
CA ILE A 108 0.54 2.61 -7.17
C ILE A 108 -0.50 3.43 -6.37
N LEU A 109 -1.42 4.10 -7.03
CA LEU A 109 -2.51 4.82 -6.35
C LEU A 109 -3.40 3.87 -5.56
N GLY A 110 -3.77 2.73 -6.14
CA GLY A 110 -4.54 1.69 -5.44
C GLY A 110 -3.79 1.12 -4.22
N LEU A 111 -2.49 0.86 -4.35
CA LEU A 111 -1.66 0.42 -3.22
C LEU A 111 -1.54 1.49 -2.13
N ASN A 112 -1.51 2.77 -2.49
CA ASN A 112 -1.52 3.86 -1.51
C ASN A 112 -2.85 3.93 -0.75
N LEU A 113 -3.98 3.78 -1.45
CA LEU A 113 -5.30 3.69 -0.83
C LEU A 113 -5.37 2.49 0.13
N LEU A 114 -4.89 1.33 -0.30
CA LEU A 114 -4.85 0.12 0.53
C LEU A 114 -3.98 0.31 1.79
N ARG A 115 -2.83 0.98 1.65
CA ARG A 115 -1.97 1.35 2.78
C ARG A 115 -2.70 2.23 3.80
N LEU A 116 -3.44 3.23 3.33
CA LEU A 116 -4.19 4.14 4.20
C LEU A 116 -5.28 3.39 4.99
N LEU A 117 -5.96 2.45 4.35
CA LEU A 117 -6.92 1.56 5.03
C LEU A 117 -6.22 0.68 6.07
N ALA A 118 -5.09 0.07 5.70
CA ALA A 118 -4.30 -0.78 6.59
C ALA A 118 -3.74 -0.03 7.80
N GLN A 119 -3.59 1.29 7.71
CA GLN A 119 -3.18 2.16 8.81
C GLN A 119 -4.35 2.82 9.54
N ASN A 120 -5.60 2.47 9.23
CA ASN A 120 -6.83 3.09 9.76
C ASN A 120 -6.89 4.61 9.55
N ARG A 121 -6.28 5.13 8.48
CA ARG A 121 -6.26 6.57 8.12
C ARG A 121 -7.39 6.91 7.16
N ILE A 122 -8.64 6.69 7.59
CA ILE A 122 -9.83 6.77 6.74
C ILE A 122 -10.06 8.16 6.15
N ALA A 123 -9.84 9.22 6.92
CA ALA A 123 -10.00 10.60 6.43
C ALA A 123 -9.06 10.91 5.25
N GLU A 124 -7.82 10.44 5.33
CA GLU A 124 -6.83 10.61 4.26
C GLU A 124 -7.14 9.71 3.07
N PHE A 125 -7.68 8.51 3.31
CA PHE A 125 -8.15 7.64 2.24
C PHE A 125 -9.20 8.34 1.36
N HIS A 126 -10.21 8.96 1.95
CA HIS A 126 -11.22 9.70 1.19
C HIS A 126 -10.63 10.90 0.46
N THR A 127 -9.74 11.65 1.10
CA THR A 127 -9.04 12.76 0.45
C THR A 127 -8.24 12.30 -0.76
N GLU A 128 -7.49 11.20 -0.64
CA GLU A 128 -6.72 10.63 -1.75
C GLU A 128 -7.63 10.10 -2.87
N LEU A 129 -8.75 9.48 -2.52
CA LEU A 129 -9.71 8.96 -3.49
C LEU A 129 -10.37 10.09 -4.28
N GLU A 130 -10.70 11.22 -3.64
CA GLU A 130 -11.26 12.41 -4.28
C GLU A 130 -10.28 13.07 -5.26
N LEU A 131 -8.98 12.99 -4.99
CA LEU A 131 -7.94 13.50 -5.90
C LEU A 131 -7.78 12.66 -7.18
N VAL A 132 -8.29 11.43 -7.19
CA VAL A 132 -8.28 10.59 -8.40
C VAL A 132 -9.37 11.07 -9.36
N PRO A 133 -9.05 11.40 -10.63
CA PRO A 133 -10.03 11.80 -11.62
C PRO A 133 -11.16 10.77 -11.75
N ALA A 134 -12.41 11.24 -11.88
CA ALA A 134 -13.60 10.39 -11.91
C ALA A 134 -13.54 9.29 -12.99
N GLU A 135 -12.88 9.58 -14.11
CA GLU A 135 -12.67 8.65 -15.22
C GLU A 135 -11.79 7.45 -14.80
N LEU A 136 -10.85 7.66 -13.88
CA LEU A 136 -9.90 6.67 -13.39
C LEU A 136 -10.41 5.92 -12.15
N GLN A 137 -11.44 6.43 -11.47
CA GLN A 137 -12.02 5.75 -10.30
C GLN A 137 -12.70 4.42 -10.65
N SER A 138 -13.07 4.22 -11.92
CA SER A 138 -13.63 2.96 -12.42
C SER A 138 -12.57 1.86 -12.63
N ASP A 139 -11.28 2.17 -12.52
CA ASP A 139 -10.19 1.20 -12.64
C ASP A 139 -10.27 0.14 -11.54
N ALA A 140 -9.85 -1.08 -11.89
CA ALA A 140 -9.93 -2.23 -11.01
C ALA A 140 -9.15 -2.03 -9.69
N HIS A 141 -7.97 -1.39 -9.72
CA HIS A 141 -7.13 -1.17 -8.55
C HIS A 141 -7.74 -0.17 -7.58
N ILE A 142 -8.32 0.91 -8.09
CA ILE A 142 -9.00 1.93 -7.29
C ILE A 142 -10.29 1.37 -6.71
N ARG A 143 -11.11 0.73 -7.55
CA ARG A 143 -12.38 0.09 -7.12
C ARG A 143 -12.15 -0.97 -6.04
N TYR A 144 -11.11 -1.78 -6.17
CA TYR A 144 -10.79 -2.79 -5.18
C TYR A 144 -10.58 -2.19 -3.78
N SER A 145 -9.78 -1.11 -3.68
CA SER A 145 -9.54 -0.42 -2.42
C SER A 145 -10.81 0.26 -1.87
N ALA A 146 -11.65 0.85 -2.75
CA ALA A 146 -12.92 1.44 -2.37
C ALA A 146 -13.94 0.39 -1.87
N GLN A 147 -14.00 -0.78 -2.51
CA GLN A 147 -14.86 -1.89 -2.06
C GLN A 147 -14.40 -2.47 -0.72
N LEU A 148 -13.09 -2.52 -0.47
CA LEU A 148 -12.58 -2.95 0.84
C LEU A 148 -12.99 -1.99 1.94
N GLU A 149 -12.88 -0.69 1.70
CA GLU A 149 -13.34 0.34 2.64
C GLU A 149 -14.84 0.20 2.94
N GLU A 150 -15.68 0.05 1.91
CA GLU A 150 -17.12 -0.19 2.05
C GLU A 150 -17.39 -1.43 2.92
N HIS A 151 -16.68 -2.54 2.67
CA HIS A 151 -16.85 -3.76 3.46
C HIS A 151 -16.42 -3.60 4.93
N ILE A 152 -15.40 -2.79 5.20
CA ILE A 152 -14.95 -2.48 6.56
C ILE A 152 -16.01 -1.62 7.26
N MET A 153 -16.52 -0.58 6.60
CA MET A 153 -17.56 0.31 7.16
C MET A 153 -18.89 -0.41 7.40
N GLU A 154 -19.24 -1.39 6.55
CA GLU A 154 -20.39 -2.26 6.74
C GLU A 154 -20.20 -3.30 7.85
N GLY A 155 -18.98 -3.50 8.36
CA GLY A 155 -18.64 -4.61 9.26
C GLY A 155 -18.65 -5.99 8.58
N SER A 156 -18.61 -6.03 7.26
CA SER A 156 -18.63 -7.25 6.45
C SER A 156 -17.24 -7.88 6.34
N TYR A 157 -16.60 -8.18 7.46
CA TYR A 157 -15.20 -8.63 7.53
C TYR A 157 -14.91 -9.93 6.78
N ASN A 158 -15.90 -10.82 6.65
CA ASN A 158 -15.77 -12.03 5.83
C ASN A 158 -15.48 -11.72 4.35
N LYS A 159 -16.02 -10.61 3.83
CA LYS A 159 -15.75 -10.14 2.46
C LYS A 159 -14.32 -9.60 2.33
N VAL A 160 -13.79 -8.96 3.37
CA VAL A 160 -12.39 -8.50 3.41
C VAL A 160 -11.42 -9.68 3.32
N LEU A 161 -11.69 -10.76 4.08
CA LEU A 161 -10.89 -11.99 4.00
C LEU A 161 -10.99 -12.68 2.63
N ALA A 162 -12.20 -12.75 2.07
CA ALA A 162 -12.39 -13.32 0.73
C ALA A 162 -11.64 -12.50 -0.34
N ALA A 163 -11.62 -11.18 -0.20
CA ALA A 163 -10.88 -10.29 -1.09
C ALA A 163 -9.36 -10.53 -1.03
N LYS A 164 -8.81 -10.87 0.14
CA LYS A 164 -7.39 -11.28 0.28
C LYS A 164 -7.04 -12.48 -0.60
N GLN A 165 -7.93 -13.47 -0.70
CA GLN A 165 -7.70 -14.68 -1.50
C GLN A 165 -7.80 -14.41 -3.01
N GLY A 166 -8.62 -13.44 -3.43
CA GLY A 166 -8.82 -13.04 -4.82
C GLY A 166 -7.84 -12.01 -5.36
N GLY A 167 -6.80 -11.67 -4.62
CA GLY A 167 -5.88 -10.54 -4.75
C GLY A 167 -5.65 -9.99 -6.16
N LEU A 168 -6.17 -8.79 -6.41
CA LEU A 168 -5.92 -8.03 -7.64
C LEU A 168 -4.47 -7.52 -7.72
N PHE A 169 -3.94 -7.13 -6.57
CA PHE A 169 -2.55 -6.76 -6.45
C PHE A 169 -1.72 -8.02 -6.27
N ALA A 170 -0.66 -8.15 -7.03
CA ALA A 170 0.30 -9.24 -6.92
C ALA A 170 0.87 -9.32 -5.47
N ARG A 171 2.11 -9.67 -5.33
CA ARG A 171 2.79 -9.81 -4.04
C ARG A 171 2.75 -8.54 -3.17
N GLU A 172 2.86 -7.36 -3.81
CA GLU A 172 2.91 -6.07 -3.12
C GLU A 172 1.62 -5.76 -2.35
N GLY A 173 0.47 -6.15 -2.92
CA GLY A 173 -0.83 -5.95 -2.25
C GLY A 173 -1.05 -6.91 -1.09
N MET A 174 -0.46 -8.10 -1.12
CA MET A 174 -0.61 -9.07 -0.03
C MET A 174 -0.06 -8.53 1.29
N TYR A 175 1.08 -7.84 1.26
CA TYR A 175 1.64 -7.22 2.45
C TYR A 175 0.66 -6.24 3.13
N PHE A 176 0.06 -5.34 2.35
CA PHE A 176 -0.93 -4.41 2.90
C PHE A 176 -2.24 -5.11 3.30
N MET A 177 -2.63 -6.18 2.60
CA MET A 177 -3.81 -6.98 2.99
C MET A 177 -3.58 -7.73 4.31
N ASP A 178 -2.38 -8.24 4.56
CA ASP A 178 -2.03 -8.87 5.83
C ASP A 178 -2.14 -7.85 6.97
N LEU A 179 -1.53 -6.67 6.79
CA LEU A 179 -1.60 -5.58 7.74
C LEU A 179 -3.05 -5.09 7.96
N LEU A 180 -3.86 -5.01 6.89
CA LEU A 180 -5.27 -4.63 6.99
C LEU A 180 -6.07 -5.62 7.82
N VAL A 181 -5.87 -6.91 7.61
CA VAL A 181 -6.56 -7.96 8.38
C VAL A 181 -6.19 -7.88 9.87
N GLU A 182 -4.92 -7.60 10.19
CA GLU A 182 -4.49 -7.37 11.58
C GLU A 182 -5.16 -6.14 12.17
N THR A 183 -5.17 -5.00 11.48
CA THR A 183 -5.82 -3.77 11.92
C THR A 183 -7.32 -3.98 12.14
N VAL A 184 -8.01 -4.64 11.22
CA VAL A 184 -9.44 -4.96 11.35
C VAL A 184 -9.70 -5.88 12.55
N ARG A 185 -8.83 -6.86 12.79
CA ARG A 185 -8.92 -7.76 13.95
C ARG A 185 -8.78 -6.99 15.26
N ASP A 186 -7.84 -6.04 15.32
CA ASP A 186 -7.66 -5.19 16.49
C ASP A 186 -8.88 -4.29 16.76
N GLU A 187 -9.46 -3.72 15.72
CA GLU A 187 -10.71 -2.93 15.83
C GLU A 187 -11.90 -3.78 16.35
N ILE A 188 -12.04 -5.02 15.86
CA ILE A 188 -13.06 -5.95 16.34
C ILE A 188 -12.81 -6.28 17.82
N ALA A 189 -11.57 -6.51 18.20
CA ALA A 189 -11.20 -6.80 19.59
C ALA A 189 -11.54 -5.63 20.50
N ASP A 190 -11.17 -4.41 20.14
CA ASP A 190 -11.47 -3.18 20.90
C ASP A 190 -12.97 -2.94 21.04
N CYS A 191 -13.75 -3.23 19.99
CA CYS A 191 -15.21 -3.17 20.05
C CYS A 191 -15.79 -4.25 20.98
N SER A 192 -15.24 -5.47 20.92
CA SER A 192 -15.69 -6.60 21.75
C SER A 192 -15.44 -6.37 23.22
N GLU A 193 -14.27 -5.84 23.60
CA GLU A 193 -13.93 -5.45 24.97
C GLU A 193 -14.91 -4.43 25.56
N LYS A 194 -15.39 -3.50 24.74
CA LYS A 194 -16.34 -2.47 25.17
C LYS A 194 -17.79 -2.97 25.24
N ALA A 195 -18.14 -3.93 24.37
CA ALA A 195 -19.50 -4.42 24.21
C ALA A 195 -19.85 -5.56 25.17
N TYR A 196 -18.88 -6.38 25.56
CA TYR A 196 -19.09 -7.59 26.33
C TYR A 196 -18.20 -7.63 27.57
N ALA A 197 -18.72 -8.17 28.68
CA ALA A 197 -17.89 -8.51 29.83
C ALA A 197 -17.21 -9.88 29.66
N SER A 198 -17.88 -10.79 28.94
CA SER A 198 -17.38 -12.10 28.58
C SER A 198 -18.06 -12.60 27.31
N ILE A 199 -17.39 -13.45 26.57
CA ILE A 199 -17.90 -14.05 25.30
C ILE A 199 -17.41 -15.50 25.19
N ALA A 200 -18.19 -16.37 24.53
CA ALA A 200 -17.74 -17.73 24.28
C ALA A 200 -16.54 -17.76 23.33
N SER A 201 -15.53 -18.60 23.63
CA SER A 201 -14.28 -18.72 22.83
C SER A 201 -14.58 -19.01 21.36
N ALA A 202 -15.56 -19.87 21.08
CA ALA A 202 -15.95 -20.20 19.71
C ALA A 202 -16.50 -19.00 18.94
N GLU A 203 -17.30 -18.16 19.61
CA GLU A 203 -17.85 -16.93 19.01
C GLU A 203 -16.77 -15.88 18.80
N LEU A 204 -15.91 -15.67 19.79
CA LEU A 204 -14.81 -14.72 19.70
C LEU A 204 -13.81 -15.13 18.59
N ARG A 205 -13.51 -16.42 18.48
CA ARG A 205 -12.69 -16.95 17.39
C ARG A 205 -13.29 -16.67 16.02
N ALA A 206 -14.59 -16.85 15.87
CA ALA A 206 -15.29 -16.55 14.62
C ALA A 206 -15.30 -15.05 14.32
N LEU A 207 -15.51 -14.18 15.33
CA LEU A 207 -15.46 -12.73 15.18
C LEU A 207 -14.07 -12.23 14.78
N LEU A 208 -13.03 -12.73 15.44
CA LEU A 208 -11.63 -12.37 15.16
C LEU A 208 -11.07 -13.08 13.91
N MET A 209 -11.85 -13.99 13.30
CA MET A 209 -11.47 -14.73 12.11
C MET A 209 -10.17 -15.54 12.30
N LEU A 210 -10.02 -16.16 13.47
CA LEU A 210 -8.89 -17.00 13.81
C LEU A 210 -9.15 -18.45 13.40
N GLY A 211 -8.11 -19.12 12.91
CA GLY A 211 -8.20 -20.48 12.38
C GLY A 211 -8.25 -21.55 13.47
N SER A 212 -7.67 -21.28 14.64
CA SER A 212 -7.51 -22.27 15.71
C SER A 212 -7.70 -21.66 17.12
N ASP A 213 -7.99 -22.51 18.11
CA ASP A 213 -8.06 -22.09 19.51
C ASP A 213 -6.68 -21.72 20.08
N ALA A 214 -5.60 -22.27 19.50
CA ALA A 214 -4.24 -21.89 19.86
C ALA A 214 -3.94 -20.42 19.46
N GLU A 215 -4.32 -20.01 18.25
CA GLU A 215 -4.19 -18.61 17.81
C GLU A 215 -5.03 -17.66 18.69
N LEU A 216 -6.22 -18.10 19.12
CA LEU A 216 -7.04 -17.31 20.06
C LEU A 216 -6.33 -17.17 21.42
N GLY A 217 -5.69 -18.23 21.92
CA GLY A 217 -4.93 -18.19 23.16
C GLY A 217 -3.76 -17.21 23.09
N GLU A 218 -2.95 -17.26 22.03
CA GLU A 218 -1.83 -16.33 21.81
C GLU A 218 -2.31 -14.87 21.68
N TYR A 219 -3.43 -14.65 20.98
CA TYR A 219 -4.01 -13.32 20.83
C TYR A 219 -4.57 -12.80 22.16
N ALA A 220 -5.25 -13.66 22.93
CA ALA A 220 -5.77 -13.34 24.25
C ALA A 220 -4.67 -12.97 25.24
N ASP A 221 -3.56 -13.74 25.23
CA ASP A 221 -2.38 -13.46 26.06
C ASP A 221 -1.77 -12.09 25.73
N THR A 222 -1.69 -11.74 24.43
CA THR A 222 -1.17 -10.45 23.98
C THR A 222 -2.04 -9.28 24.45
N ARG A 223 -3.36 -9.48 24.51
CA ARG A 223 -4.36 -8.49 24.97
C ARG A 223 -4.60 -8.50 26.48
N GLY A 224 -4.09 -9.49 27.19
CA GLY A 224 -4.28 -9.66 28.64
C GLY A 224 -5.69 -10.17 29.01
N TRP A 225 -6.36 -10.88 28.08
CA TRP A 225 -7.66 -11.50 28.33
C TRP A 225 -7.51 -12.80 29.12
N ALA A 226 -8.49 -13.10 29.97
CA ALA A 226 -8.52 -14.36 30.71
C ALA A 226 -9.37 -15.39 29.96
N VAL A 227 -8.74 -16.50 29.56
CA VAL A 227 -9.43 -17.63 28.94
C VAL A 227 -9.81 -18.63 30.02
N GLY A 228 -11.10 -18.78 30.29
CA GLY A 228 -11.65 -19.72 31.30
C GLY A 228 -11.64 -21.16 30.79
N THR A 229 -11.57 -22.11 31.72
CA THR A 229 -11.65 -23.56 31.40
C THR A 229 -13.06 -23.99 30.97
N ASP A 230 -14.03 -23.13 31.16
CA ASP A 230 -15.44 -23.28 30.73
C ASP A 230 -15.66 -22.87 29.25
N GLY A 231 -14.60 -22.48 28.55
CA GLY A 231 -14.67 -22.03 27.16
C GLY A 231 -15.19 -20.60 27.01
N THR A 232 -15.09 -19.77 28.06
CA THR A 232 -15.39 -18.33 27.98
C THR A 232 -14.11 -17.50 28.04
N VAL A 233 -14.13 -16.36 27.36
CA VAL A 233 -13.07 -15.35 27.41
C VAL A 233 -13.64 -14.14 28.13
N THR A 234 -12.94 -13.66 29.16
CA THR A 234 -13.30 -12.47 29.92
C THR A 234 -12.33 -11.34 29.60
N PHE A 235 -12.87 -10.17 29.40
CA PHE A 235 -12.12 -8.96 29.13
C PHE A 235 -11.79 -8.26 30.45
N GLY A 236 -10.55 -7.86 30.65
CA GLY A 236 -10.04 -7.25 31.86
C GLY A 236 -10.45 -5.79 32.07
#